data_b9ded1ff6d49c1e544e5bf658e6b6026
#
_entry.id   b9ded1ff6d49c1e544e5bf658e6b6026
#
_cell.length_a   1.000
_cell.length_b   1.000
_cell.length_c   1.000
_cell.angle_alpha   90.00
_cell.angle_beta   90.00
_cell.angle_gamma   90.00
#
_symmetry.space_group_name_H-M   'P 1'
#
loop_
_entity.id
_entity.type
_entity.pdbx_description
1 polymer ?
#
loop_
_entity_poly.entity_id
_entity_poly.type
_entity_poly.pdbx_seq_one_letter_code
_entity_poly.pdbx_strand_id
1 'polypeptide(L)'
;MECNGFWNHTPPRTDKDGVWVQENVEKAPILKARAEEPGTNIGRCRVIELQPNDYASAIYNLHQDDNNRLNPDGTGWIVRSFFNLSDDKDSVLILREDRFDPTTEVRIPLPAGSQLIVDTQRFWHAVWHVGPEPRYCLITSYTSGPELDAYIEKYHGKPQDANPPLPQQVIDDAQTSMQRRLAERAATLASQGKRAAGAVAFDDDSESDSDD
;
A
#
# COMPACT_ATOMS: atom_id res chain seq x y z
N MET A 1 2.77 15.59 4.63
CA MET A 1 4.02 15.61 5.43
C MET A 1 4.52 14.18 5.51
N GLU A 2 5.57 13.88 4.84
CA GLU A 2 6.20 12.58 4.95
C GLU A 2 6.96 12.52 6.27
N CYS A 3 6.54 11.67 7.20
CA CYS A 3 7.42 11.20 8.26
C CYS A 3 8.37 10.17 7.64
N ASN A 4 9.06 10.57 6.59
CA ASN A 4 10.04 9.72 5.99
C ASN A 4 11.20 9.57 6.93
N GLY A 5 11.21 8.43 7.53
CA GLY A 5 12.34 8.01 8.17
C GLY A 5 13.48 7.76 7.26
N PHE A 6 13.35 7.57 5.98
CA PHE A 6 14.49 7.17 5.22
C PHE A 6 14.12 6.84 3.83
N TRP A 7 14.84 7.41 3.01
CA TRP A 7 15.30 6.80 1.80
C TRP A 7 16.81 6.70 1.90
N ASN A 8 17.32 5.53 1.70
CA ASN A 8 18.69 5.49 1.27
C ASN A 8 18.69 5.97 -0.18
N HIS A 9 19.02 7.25 -0.40
CA HIS A 9 19.10 7.84 -1.74
C HIS A 9 20.23 7.23 -2.58
N THR A 10 21.08 6.42 -1.96
CA THR A 10 22.14 5.69 -2.67
C THR A 10 21.58 4.39 -3.23
N PRO A 11 21.55 4.15 -4.53
CA PRO A 11 21.18 2.87 -5.10
C PRO A 11 22.12 1.73 -4.65
N PRO A 12 21.58 0.50 -4.46
CA PRO A 12 20.20 0.11 -4.64
C PRO A 12 19.31 0.57 -3.48
N ARG A 13 18.17 1.16 -3.77
CA ARG A 13 17.15 1.48 -2.78
C ARG A 13 16.54 0.19 -2.26
N THR A 14 16.34 0.09 -0.96
CA THR A 14 15.76 -1.09 -0.31
C THR A 14 14.69 -0.66 0.67
N ASP A 15 13.64 -1.47 0.80
CA ASP A 15 12.62 -1.31 1.83
C ASP A 15 13.04 -1.92 3.18
N LYS A 16 14.33 -2.21 3.36
CA LYS A 16 14.95 -2.65 4.62
C LYS A 16 15.91 -1.59 5.16
N ASP A 17 16.21 -1.67 6.46
CA ASP A 17 17.27 -0.89 7.12
C ASP A 17 17.15 0.61 6.90
N GLY A 18 15.96 1.15 7.10
CA GLY A 18 15.71 2.56 6.99
C GLY A 18 16.40 3.39 8.09
N VAL A 19 16.70 4.64 7.76
CA VAL A 19 17.27 5.63 8.69
C VAL A 19 16.28 6.76 8.88
N TRP A 20 15.96 7.11 10.14
CA TRP A 20 15.03 8.17 10.44
C TRP A 20 15.57 9.54 10.05
N VAL A 21 14.76 10.33 9.34
CA VAL A 21 15.02 11.76 9.14
C VAL A 21 14.71 12.48 10.45
N GLN A 22 15.75 13.00 11.10
CA GLN A 22 15.65 13.55 12.46
C GLN A 22 14.63 14.68 12.57
N GLU A 23 14.58 15.57 11.61
CA GLU A 23 13.62 16.68 11.58
C GLU A 23 12.16 16.19 11.58
N ASN A 24 11.88 15.11 10.86
CA ASN A 24 10.54 14.52 10.82
C ASN A 24 10.19 13.81 12.12
N VAL A 25 11.17 13.16 12.75
CA VAL A 25 11.00 12.55 14.08
C VAL A 25 10.64 13.59 15.13
N GLU A 26 11.32 14.73 15.14
CA GLU A 26 11.04 15.83 16.06
C GLU A 26 9.63 16.39 15.91
N LYS A 27 9.13 16.45 14.67
CA LYS A 27 7.78 16.92 14.36
C LYS A 27 6.69 15.88 14.66
N ALA A 28 7.02 14.59 14.60
CA ALA A 28 6.05 13.51 14.74
C ALA A 28 6.57 12.30 15.57
N PRO A 29 7.01 12.52 16.82
CA PRO A 29 7.64 11.48 17.64
C PRO A 29 6.68 10.31 17.94
N ILE A 30 5.38 10.58 18.00
CA ILE A 30 4.36 9.54 18.23
C ILE A 30 4.28 8.57 17.05
N LEU A 31 4.40 9.06 15.81
CA LEU A 31 4.38 8.21 14.63
C LEU A 31 5.63 7.30 14.57
N LYS A 32 6.80 7.84 14.94
CA LYS A 32 8.01 7.04 15.09
C LYS A 32 7.81 5.93 16.11
N ALA A 33 7.35 6.26 17.32
CA ALA A 33 7.12 5.28 18.38
C ALA A 33 6.13 4.20 17.94
N ARG A 34 5.06 4.57 17.22
CA ARG A 34 4.10 3.61 16.67
C ARG A 34 4.72 2.70 15.61
N ALA A 35 5.56 3.23 14.74
CA ALA A 35 6.25 2.44 13.74
C ALA A 35 7.25 1.46 14.36
N GLU A 36 7.91 1.82 15.46
CA GLU A 36 8.92 0.98 16.15
C GLU A 36 8.30 -0.05 17.10
N GLU A 37 7.02 0.04 17.41
CA GLU A 37 6.35 -0.83 18.40
C GLU A 37 6.50 -2.33 18.12
N PRO A 38 6.48 -2.82 16.85
CA PRO A 38 6.69 -4.24 16.57
C PRO A 38 8.09 -4.78 16.90
N GLY A 39 9.10 -3.91 17.08
CA GLY A 39 10.45 -4.31 17.44
C GLY A 39 11.26 -4.99 16.32
N THR A 40 10.71 -5.07 15.11
CA THR A 40 11.39 -5.60 13.93
C THR A 40 12.09 -4.50 13.13
N ASN A 41 12.94 -4.88 12.19
CA ASN A 41 13.57 -3.93 11.29
C ASN A 41 12.51 -3.17 10.48
N ILE A 42 12.71 -1.86 10.43
CA ILE A 42 11.87 -0.94 9.68
C ILE A 42 12.61 -0.57 8.40
N GLY A 43 11.93 -0.75 7.32
CA GLY A 43 12.34 -0.21 6.05
C GLY A 43 11.72 1.18 5.82
N ARG A 44 10.98 1.39 4.77
CA ARG A 44 10.30 2.66 4.46
C ARG A 44 9.15 2.94 5.43
N CYS A 45 9.08 4.16 5.96
CA CYS A 45 7.98 4.62 6.81
C CYS A 45 7.53 6.00 6.38
N ARG A 46 6.24 6.18 6.06
CA ARG A 46 5.68 7.46 5.59
C ARG A 46 4.22 7.60 5.93
N VAL A 47 3.76 8.84 6.07
CA VAL A 47 2.33 9.15 6.02
C VAL A 47 1.94 9.43 4.57
N ILE A 48 0.91 8.77 4.11
CA ILE A 48 0.29 9.07 2.82
C ILE A 48 -1.07 9.71 3.02
N GLU A 49 -1.43 10.58 2.10
CA GLU A 49 -2.75 11.14 1.94
C GLU A 49 -3.43 10.48 0.74
N LEU A 50 -4.66 10.03 0.93
CA LEU A 50 -5.50 9.51 -0.14
C LEU A 50 -6.76 10.34 -0.24
N GLN A 51 -6.97 10.92 -1.42
CA GLN A 51 -8.21 11.61 -1.75
C GLN A 51 -9.37 10.62 -1.92
N PRO A 52 -10.63 11.07 -1.71
CA PRO A 52 -11.80 10.26 -2.02
C PRO A 52 -11.71 9.67 -3.44
N ASN A 53 -12.08 8.40 -3.57
CA ASN A 53 -12.09 7.70 -4.85
C ASN A 53 -13.31 6.79 -4.97
N ASP A 54 -13.64 6.41 -6.20
CA ASP A 54 -14.65 5.41 -6.46
C ASP A 54 -14.07 3.99 -6.57
N TYR A 55 -14.95 2.99 -6.47
CA TYR A 55 -14.56 1.59 -6.55
C TYR A 55 -13.86 1.24 -7.87
N ALA A 56 -14.34 1.78 -9.00
CA ALA A 56 -13.75 1.52 -10.31
C ALA A 56 -12.31 2.08 -10.41
N SER A 57 -12.05 3.24 -9.81
CA SER A 57 -10.72 3.81 -9.70
C SER A 57 -9.81 2.98 -8.79
N ALA A 58 -10.32 2.51 -7.65
CA ALA A 58 -9.57 1.63 -6.77
C ALA A 58 -9.16 0.32 -7.49
N ILE A 59 -10.11 -0.32 -8.20
CA ILE A 59 -9.84 -1.56 -8.96
C ILE A 59 -8.84 -1.32 -10.10
N TYR A 60 -8.92 -0.19 -10.78
CA TYR A 60 -7.93 0.16 -11.81
C TYR A 60 -6.52 0.30 -11.24
N ASN A 61 -6.40 0.81 -10.02
CA ASN A 61 -5.14 1.03 -9.32
C ASN A 61 -4.66 -0.18 -8.49
N LEU A 62 -5.27 -1.35 -8.63
CA LEU A 62 -4.75 -2.58 -8.03
C LEU A 62 -3.33 -2.84 -8.50
N HIS A 63 -2.42 -2.99 -7.55
CA HIS A 63 -1.01 -3.25 -7.80
C HIS A 63 -0.43 -4.21 -6.77
N GLN A 64 0.73 -4.74 -7.05
CA GLN A 64 1.59 -5.44 -6.11
C GLN A 64 2.83 -4.58 -5.89
N ASP A 65 3.29 -4.50 -4.66
CA ASP A 65 4.56 -3.85 -4.35
C ASP A 65 5.74 -4.71 -4.83
N ASP A 66 6.85 -4.06 -5.13
CA ASP A 66 8.10 -4.74 -5.50
C ASP A 66 9.19 -4.50 -4.43
N ASN A 67 8.80 -4.73 -3.18
CA ASN A 67 9.61 -4.36 -2.01
C ASN A 67 10.92 -5.17 -1.89
N ASN A 68 10.99 -6.37 -2.49
CA ASN A 68 12.16 -7.24 -2.39
C ASN A 68 13.03 -7.27 -3.66
N ARG A 69 12.63 -6.58 -4.74
CA ARG A 69 13.38 -6.56 -5.99
C ARG A 69 14.84 -6.15 -5.81
N LEU A 70 15.08 -5.22 -4.90
CA LEU A 70 16.40 -4.65 -4.62
C LEU A 70 17.12 -5.29 -3.43
N ASN A 71 16.62 -6.40 -2.89
CA ASN A 71 17.19 -7.12 -1.76
C ASN A 71 17.85 -8.42 -2.25
N PRO A 72 19.12 -8.38 -2.66
CA PRO A 72 19.78 -9.53 -3.30
C PRO A 72 20.02 -10.71 -2.35
N ASP A 73 19.99 -10.48 -1.04
CA ASP A 73 20.25 -11.52 -0.03
C ASP A 73 19.06 -12.46 0.22
N GLY A 74 17.86 -12.07 -0.22
CA GLY A 74 16.64 -12.87 -0.06
C GLY A 74 16.24 -13.15 1.39
N THR A 75 16.94 -12.57 2.37
CA THR A 75 16.65 -12.77 3.79
C THR A 75 15.63 -11.76 4.28
N GLY A 76 14.67 -12.25 5.08
CA GLY A 76 13.59 -11.45 5.63
C GLY A 76 12.63 -10.94 4.53
N TRP A 77 11.40 -11.36 4.57
CA TRP A 77 10.37 -10.92 3.65
C TRP A 77 9.82 -9.57 4.09
N ILE A 78 9.61 -8.65 3.17
CA ILE A 78 9.03 -7.34 3.50
C ILE A 78 7.52 -7.40 3.38
N VAL A 79 6.86 -6.98 4.45
CA VAL A 79 5.40 -6.78 4.51
C VAL A 79 5.08 -5.32 4.80
N ARG A 80 3.89 -4.88 4.41
CA ARG A 80 3.42 -3.51 4.70
C ARG A 80 2.46 -3.50 5.87
N SER A 81 2.66 -2.54 6.74
CA SER A 81 1.69 -2.14 7.74
C SER A 81 0.98 -0.87 7.29
N PHE A 82 -0.33 -0.91 7.36
CA PHE A 82 -1.21 0.23 7.12
C PHE A 82 -1.89 0.60 8.44
N PHE A 83 -1.46 1.69 9.05
CA PHE A 83 -2.07 2.20 10.27
C PHE A 83 -2.96 3.40 9.93
N ASN A 84 -4.28 3.25 10.08
CA ASN A 84 -5.23 4.29 9.71
C ASN A 84 -5.22 5.42 10.74
N LEU A 85 -4.88 6.63 10.29
CA LEU A 85 -4.80 7.84 11.11
C LEU A 85 -6.09 8.69 11.04
N SER A 86 -6.93 8.47 10.03
CA SER A 86 -8.16 9.23 9.84
C SER A 86 -9.29 8.66 10.67
N ASP A 87 -10.15 9.53 11.15
CA ASP A 87 -11.37 9.16 11.87
C ASP A 87 -12.54 9.04 10.87
N ASP A 88 -12.40 8.18 9.89
CA ASP A 88 -13.46 7.84 8.97
C ASP A 88 -13.75 6.34 8.96
N LYS A 89 -14.98 5.99 8.60
CA LYS A 89 -15.47 4.60 8.53
C LYS A 89 -15.54 4.09 7.09
N ASP A 90 -15.18 4.94 6.15
CA ASP A 90 -15.53 4.78 4.74
C ASP A 90 -14.33 4.33 3.90
N SER A 91 -13.29 3.83 4.56
CA SER A 91 -12.10 3.29 3.91
C SER A 91 -12.07 1.77 3.99
N VAL A 92 -11.77 1.17 2.86
CA VAL A 92 -11.67 -0.29 2.71
C VAL A 92 -10.39 -0.63 1.97
N LEU A 93 -9.57 -1.54 2.50
CA LEU A 93 -8.51 -2.15 1.72
C LEU A 93 -9.10 -3.28 0.88
N ILE A 94 -8.84 -3.24 -0.41
CA ILE A 94 -9.17 -4.31 -1.35
C ILE A 94 -7.92 -5.16 -1.54
N LEU A 95 -8.07 -6.47 -1.38
CA LEU A 95 -7.04 -7.47 -1.68
C LEU A 95 -7.56 -8.45 -2.72
N ARG A 96 -6.70 -8.87 -3.66
CA ARG A 96 -6.98 -9.96 -4.59
C ARG A 96 -5.76 -10.86 -4.75
N GLU A 97 -5.97 -12.15 -4.95
CA GLU A 97 -4.92 -13.08 -5.37
C GLU A 97 -4.58 -12.90 -6.87
N ASP A 98 -5.62 -12.66 -7.67
CA ASP A 98 -5.50 -12.33 -9.10
C ASP A 98 -6.15 -10.97 -9.36
N ARG A 99 -5.39 -10.08 -10.02
CA ARG A 99 -5.86 -8.73 -10.36
C ARG A 99 -7.18 -8.73 -11.13
N PHE A 100 -7.34 -9.71 -12.00
CA PHE A 100 -8.46 -9.77 -12.95
C PHE A 100 -9.60 -10.65 -12.49
N ASP A 101 -9.43 -11.40 -11.41
CA ASP A 101 -10.46 -12.27 -10.85
C ASP A 101 -11.13 -11.64 -9.62
N PRO A 102 -12.33 -11.04 -9.78
CA PRO A 102 -13.05 -10.44 -8.66
C PRO A 102 -13.56 -11.48 -7.65
N THR A 103 -13.57 -12.78 -7.98
CA THR A 103 -14.00 -13.82 -7.02
C THR A 103 -12.97 -14.03 -5.91
N THR A 104 -11.73 -13.62 -6.11
CA THR A 104 -10.66 -13.66 -5.10
C THR A 104 -10.63 -12.41 -4.21
N GLU A 105 -11.57 -11.47 -4.40
CA GLU A 105 -11.56 -10.19 -3.70
C GLU A 105 -11.97 -10.31 -2.23
N VAL A 106 -11.11 -9.78 -1.37
CA VAL A 106 -11.39 -9.54 0.04
C VAL A 106 -11.36 -8.04 0.31
N ARG A 107 -12.41 -7.52 0.93
CA ARG A 107 -12.57 -6.11 1.31
C ARG A 107 -12.48 -6.00 2.83
N ILE A 108 -11.49 -5.27 3.31
CA ILE A 108 -11.18 -5.15 4.73
C ILE A 108 -11.44 -3.71 5.17
N PRO A 109 -12.45 -3.45 6.00
CA PRO A 109 -12.69 -2.12 6.57
C PRO A 109 -11.46 -1.61 7.35
N LEU A 110 -11.19 -0.32 7.24
CA LEU A 110 -10.06 0.35 7.89
C LEU A 110 -10.59 1.45 8.85
N PRO A 111 -11.19 1.10 9.98
CA PRO A 111 -11.62 2.10 10.95
C PRO A 111 -10.43 2.85 11.55
N ALA A 112 -10.70 4.01 12.15
CA ALA A 112 -9.69 4.82 12.83
C ALA A 112 -8.89 4.00 13.84
N GLY A 113 -7.57 4.16 13.83
CA GLY A 113 -6.66 3.46 14.73
C GLY A 113 -6.46 1.98 14.41
N SER A 114 -7.09 1.44 13.36
CA SER A 114 -6.80 0.08 12.91
C SER A 114 -5.41 -0.03 12.28
N GLN A 115 -4.77 -1.15 12.51
CA GLN A 115 -3.53 -1.52 11.85
C GLN A 115 -3.72 -2.83 11.10
N LEU A 116 -3.34 -2.85 9.84
CA LEU A 116 -3.38 -4.03 8.99
C LEU A 116 -1.99 -4.32 8.47
N ILE A 117 -1.52 -5.54 8.65
CA ILE A 117 -0.22 -6.00 8.14
C ILE A 117 -0.50 -6.98 7.00
N VAL A 118 0.06 -6.69 5.83
CA VAL A 118 -0.25 -7.41 4.58
C VAL A 118 1.02 -7.70 3.79
N ASP A 119 1.07 -8.87 3.19
CA ASP A 119 2.04 -9.20 2.14
C ASP A 119 1.60 -8.56 0.82
N THR A 120 2.01 -7.32 0.61
CA THR A 120 1.67 -6.53 -0.57
C THR A 120 2.40 -6.96 -1.83
N GLN A 121 3.39 -7.84 -1.74
CA GLN A 121 4.06 -8.44 -2.89
C GLN A 121 3.30 -9.64 -3.44
N ARG A 122 2.60 -10.35 -2.55
CA ARG A 122 1.78 -11.50 -2.92
C ARG A 122 0.39 -11.08 -3.40
N PHE A 123 -0.24 -10.12 -2.70
CA PHE A 123 -1.60 -9.71 -2.99
C PHE A 123 -1.64 -8.43 -3.81
N TRP A 124 -2.47 -8.43 -4.85
CA TRP A 124 -2.93 -7.21 -5.51
C TRP A 124 -3.76 -6.40 -4.52
N HIS A 125 -3.41 -5.15 -4.34
CA HIS A 125 -4.06 -4.33 -3.34
C HIS A 125 -4.33 -2.90 -3.83
N ALA A 126 -5.36 -2.30 -3.27
CA ALA A 126 -5.70 -0.89 -3.43
C ALA A 126 -6.59 -0.44 -2.26
N VAL A 127 -6.69 0.87 -2.03
CA VAL A 127 -7.65 1.43 -1.07
C VAL A 127 -8.81 2.06 -1.82
N TRP A 128 -10.00 1.69 -1.42
CA TRP A 128 -11.25 2.34 -1.79
C TRP A 128 -11.71 3.21 -0.64
N HIS A 129 -11.85 4.52 -0.89
CA HIS A 129 -12.17 5.52 0.11
C HIS A 129 -13.29 6.43 -0.40
N VAL A 130 -14.49 6.27 0.16
CA VAL A 130 -15.69 7.00 -0.24
C VAL A 130 -16.02 8.19 0.68
N GLY A 131 -15.24 8.37 1.75
CA GLY A 131 -15.42 9.52 2.65
C GLY A 131 -15.23 10.85 1.94
N PRO A 132 -15.84 11.92 2.46
CA PRO A 132 -15.75 13.25 1.82
C PRO A 132 -14.39 13.94 2.03
N GLU A 133 -13.65 13.54 3.06
CA GLU A 133 -12.38 14.16 3.46
C GLU A 133 -11.19 13.26 3.11
N PRO A 134 -10.00 13.83 2.90
CA PRO A 134 -8.80 13.04 2.67
C PRO A 134 -8.52 12.06 3.81
N ARG A 135 -8.11 10.85 3.46
CA ARG A 135 -7.67 9.82 4.40
C ARG A 135 -6.16 9.89 4.59
N TYR A 136 -5.71 9.76 5.82
CA TYR A 136 -4.28 9.67 6.17
C TYR A 136 -3.94 8.29 6.72
N CYS A 137 -2.82 7.75 6.29
CA CYS A 137 -2.35 6.43 6.70
C CYS A 137 -0.85 6.45 6.95
N LEU A 138 -0.41 5.92 8.09
CA LEU A 138 1.00 5.62 8.30
C LEU A 138 1.30 4.26 7.65
N ILE A 139 2.11 4.27 6.62
CA ILE A 139 2.61 3.05 5.98
C ILE A 139 4.01 2.78 6.46
N THR A 140 4.26 1.54 6.88
CA THR A 140 5.58 1.10 7.34
C THR A 140 5.92 -0.24 6.69
N SER A 141 7.13 -0.35 6.15
CA SER A 141 7.69 -1.63 5.73
C SER A 141 8.33 -2.32 6.91
N TYR A 142 7.95 -3.55 7.16
CA TYR A 142 8.55 -4.39 8.21
C TYR A 142 9.24 -5.60 7.60
N THR A 143 10.37 -5.97 8.17
CA THR A 143 10.97 -7.29 7.89
C THR A 143 10.18 -8.34 8.67
N SER A 144 9.66 -9.37 7.98
CA SER A 144 9.01 -10.51 8.61
C SER A 144 9.99 -11.29 9.48
N GLY A 145 9.51 -11.86 10.57
CA GLY A 145 10.33 -12.64 11.49
C GLY A 145 9.65 -12.78 12.86
N PRO A 146 10.33 -13.45 13.81
CA PRO A 146 9.73 -13.80 15.10
C PRO A 146 9.21 -12.60 15.90
N GLU A 147 9.88 -11.44 15.82
CA GLU A 147 9.47 -10.22 16.52
C GLU A 147 8.14 -9.70 15.99
N LEU A 148 7.99 -9.66 14.65
CA LEU A 148 6.74 -9.24 14.03
C LEU A 148 5.62 -10.25 14.27
N ASP A 149 5.92 -11.54 14.22
CA ASP A 149 4.96 -12.61 14.50
C ASP A 149 4.43 -12.49 15.93
N ALA A 150 5.31 -12.28 16.91
CA ALA A 150 4.94 -12.08 18.31
C ALA A 150 4.07 -10.81 18.50
N TYR A 151 4.38 -9.74 17.78
CA TYR A 151 3.58 -8.53 17.79
C TYR A 151 2.17 -8.78 17.22
N ILE A 152 2.08 -9.43 16.07
CA ILE A 152 0.81 -9.78 15.44
C ILE A 152 -0.01 -10.65 16.40
N GLU A 153 0.58 -11.68 16.97
CA GLU A 153 -0.10 -12.60 17.90
C GLU A 153 -0.64 -11.88 19.14
N LYS A 154 0.13 -10.94 19.69
CA LYS A 154 -0.27 -10.13 20.85
C LYS A 154 -1.48 -9.24 20.58
N TYR A 155 -1.56 -8.64 19.37
CA TYR A 155 -2.58 -7.67 19.00
C TYR A 155 -3.62 -8.21 18.04
N HIS A 156 -3.50 -9.49 17.67
CA HIS A 156 -4.43 -10.12 16.73
C HIS A 156 -5.86 -10.05 17.27
N GLY A 157 -6.63 -9.17 16.69
CA GLY A 157 -8.07 -9.08 16.90
C GLY A 157 -8.81 -10.02 15.96
N LYS A 158 -10.05 -10.35 16.29
CA LYS A 158 -10.93 -10.97 15.30
C LYS A 158 -11.06 -10.02 14.10
N PRO A 159 -10.89 -10.49 12.85
CA PRO A 159 -11.20 -9.68 11.70
C PRO A 159 -12.62 -9.12 11.87
N GLN A 160 -12.76 -7.80 11.77
CA GLN A 160 -14.08 -7.22 11.58
C GLN A 160 -14.65 -7.82 10.30
N ASP A 161 -15.97 -7.96 10.23
CA ASP A 161 -16.65 -8.60 9.10
C ASP A 161 -16.01 -8.16 7.78
N ALA A 162 -15.15 -9.04 7.26
CA ALA A 162 -14.53 -8.84 5.96
C ALA A 162 -15.64 -8.90 4.89
N ASN A 163 -15.41 -8.21 3.79
CA ASN A 163 -16.33 -8.17 2.66
C ASN A 163 -17.65 -7.42 2.92
N PRO A 164 -17.60 -6.08 3.16
CA PRO A 164 -18.80 -5.27 3.02
C PRO A 164 -19.50 -5.58 1.70
N PRO A 165 -20.81 -5.81 1.71
CA PRO A 165 -21.53 -6.22 0.52
C PRO A 165 -21.44 -5.14 -0.57
N LEU A 166 -21.20 -5.57 -1.79
CA LEU A 166 -21.26 -4.75 -3.01
C LEU A 166 -22.18 -5.42 -4.00
N PRO A 167 -23.08 -4.68 -4.67
CA PRO A 167 -23.87 -5.23 -5.76
C PRO A 167 -22.97 -5.81 -6.85
N GLN A 168 -23.29 -7.00 -7.34
CA GLN A 168 -22.50 -7.67 -8.39
C GLN A 168 -22.31 -6.79 -9.63
N GLN A 169 -23.34 -6.04 -10.02
CA GLN A 169 -23.26 -5.11 -11.14
C GLN A 169 -22.15 -4.06 -10.97
N VAL A 170 -21.94 -3.55 -9.76
CA VAL A 170 -20.86 -2.57 -9.48
C VAL A 170 -19.49 -3.21 -9.68
N ILE A 171 -19.34 -4.47 -9.28
CA ILE A 171 -18.11 -5.24 -9.47
C ILE A 171 -17.85 -5.47 -10.96
N ASP A 172 -18.85 -5.90 -11.70
CA ASP A 172 -18.76 -6.19 -13.15
C ASP A 172 -18.45 -4.93 -13.96
N ASP A 173 -19.10 -3.81 -13.63
CA ASP A 173 -18.88 -2.52 -14.30
C ASP A 173 -17.46 -2.01 -14.03
N ALA A 174 -16.96 -2.13 -12.79
CA ALA A 174 -15.62 -1.73 -12.43
C ALA A 174 -14.57 -2.61 -13.13
N GLN A 175 -14.79 -3.91 -13.22
CA GLN A 175 -13.90 -4.84 -13.92
C GLN A 175 -13.83 -4.52 -15.42
N THR A 176 -14.96 -4.26 -16.03
CA THR A 176 -15.04 -3.85 -17.45
C THR A 176 -14.32 -2.52 -17.68
N SER A 177 -14.54 -1.54 -16.80
CA SER A 177 -13.86 -0.24 -16.86
C SER A 177 -12.34 -0.39 -16.73
N MET A 178 -11.85 -1.21 -15.80
CA MET A 178 -10.42 -1.49 -15.63
C MET A 178 -9.81 -2.07 -16.90
N GLN A 179 -10.43 -3.10 -17.46
CA GLN A 179 -9.95 -3.75 -18.69
C GLN A 179 -9.86 -2.76 -19.85
N ARG A 180 -10.89 -1.93 -20.04
CA ARG A 180 -10.89 -0.88 -21.07
C ARG A 180 -9.75 0.12 -20.87
N ARG A 181 -9.59 0.69 -19.67
CA ARG A 181 -8.53 1.67 -19.35
C ARG A 181 -7.13 1.09 -19.54
N LEU A 182 -6.91 -0.19 -19.19
CA LEU A 182 -5.64 -0.86 -19.42
C LEU A 182 -5.36 -1.06 -20.91
N ALA A 183 -6.36 -1.41 -21.70
CA ALA A 183 -6.23 -1.53 -23.16
C ALA A 183 -5.92 -0.17 -23.82
N GLU A 184 -6.61 0.89 -23.42
CA GLU A 184 -6.36 2.25 -23.90
C GLU A 184 -4.92 2.72 -23.56
N ARG A 185 -4.46 2.45 -22.34
CA ARG A 185 -3.08 2.76 -21.93
C ARG A 185 -2.05 1.97 -22.74
N ALA A 186 -2.28 0.68 -22.96
CA ALA A 186 -1.39 -0.15 -23.77
C ALA A 186 -1.31 0.37 -25.23
N ALA A 187 -2.45 0.74 -25.83
CA ALA A 187 -2.50 1.32 -27.16
C ALA A 187 -1.73 2.65 -27.24
N THR A 188 -1.87 3.51 -26.23
CA THR A 188 -1.15 4.78 -26.16
C THR A 188 0.36 4.57 -26.09
N LEU A 189 0.83 3.65 -25.23
CA LEU A 189 2.24 3.31 -25.11
C LEU A 189 2.82 2.71 -26.42
N ALA A 190 2.06 1.85 -27.07
CA ALA A 190 2.44 1.28 -28.36
C ALA A 190 2.58 2.37 -29.43
N SER A 191 1.64 3.31 -29.50
CA SER A 191 1.68 4.44 -30.44
C SER A 191 2.86 5.38 -30.20
N GLN A 192 3.35 5.47 -28.97
CA GLN A 192 4.53 6.27 -28.59
C GLN A 192 5.86 5.54 -28.80
N GLY A 193 5.84 4.35 -29.41
CA GLY A 193 7.04 3.54 -29.64
C GLY A 193 7.65 2.94 -28.37
N LYS A 194 6.95 3.01 -27.24
CA LYS A 194 7.36 2.39 -25.98
C LYS A 194 6.87 0.95 -25.98
N ARG A 195 7.79 -0.02 -25.93
CA ARG A 195 7.41 -1.43 -25.77
C ARG A 195 6.62 -1.56 -24.48
N ALA A 196 5.41 -2.07 -24.57
CA ALA A 196 4.67 -2.53 -23.41
C ALA A 196 5.47 -3.69 -22.80
N ALA A 197 6.26 -3.42 -21.76
CA ALA A 197 6.82 -4.49 -20.96
C ALA A 197 5.64 -5.18 -20.28
N GLY A 198 5.53 -6.49 -20.50
CA GLY A 198 4.50 -7.31 -19.87
C GLY A 198 4.77 -7.36 -18.37
N ALA A 199 4.14 -6.57 -17.67
CA ALA A 199 3.80 -6.37 -16.27
C ALA A 199 3.68 -4.86 -16.08
N VAL A 200 2.54 -4.40 -15.67
CA VAL A 200 2.39 -3.00 -15.26
C VAL A 200 3.04 -2.89 -13.88
N ALA A 201 4.36 -2.70 -13.87
CA ALA A 201 4.99 -2.09 -12.74
C ALA A 201 4.46 -0.66 -12.69
N PHE A 202 3.71 -0.32 -11.69
CA PHE A 202 3.51 1.08 -11.36
C PHE A 202 4.86 1.58 -10.85
N ASP A 203 5.53 2.39 -11.64
CA ASP A 203 6.62 3.20 -11.13
C ASP A 203 6.04 4.07 -10.02
N ASP A 204 6.40 3.75 -8.79
CA ASP A 204 6.19 4.59 -7.59
C ASP A 204 7.14 5.82 -7.66
N ASP A 205 7.69 6.09 -8.85
CA ASP A 205 8.71 7.09 -9.13
C ASP A 205 8.16 8.43 -9.63
N SER A 206 6.88 8.75 -9.41
CA SER A 206 6.39 10.09 -9.71
C SER A 206 6.53 11.08 -8.54
N GLU A 207 7.67 11.12 -7.89
CA GLU A 207 8.09 12.30 -7.15
C GLU A 207 9.39 12.80 -7.77
N SER A 208 9.23 13.71 -8.75
CA SER A 208 10.31 14.59 -9.14
C SER A 208 10.61 15.50 -7.95
N ASP A 209 11.68 15.19 -7.21
CA ASP A 209 12.35 16.19 -6.39
C ASP A 209 12.80 17.34 -7.30
N SER A 210 12.03 18.42 -7.31
CA SER A 210 12.54 19.72 -7.71
C SER A 210 13.29 20.28 -6.50
N ASP A 211 14.58 19.96 -6.42
CA ASP A 211 15.52 20.73 -5.63
C ASP A 211 15.67 22.11 -6.24
N ASP A 212 15.27 23.15 -5.52
CA ASP A 212 15.84 24.50 -5.47
C ASP A 212 15.89 24.98 -4.03
#